data_5497bc31ab8715c664b6f4ac40f09c16
#
_entry.id   5497bc31ab8715c664b6f4ac40f09c16
#
_cell.length_a   1.000
_cell.length_b   1.000
_cell.length_c   1.000
_cell.angle_alpha   90.00
_cell.angle_beta   90.00
_cell.angle_gamma   90.00
#
_symmetry.space_group_name_H-M   'P 1'
#
loop_
_entity.id
_entity.type
_entity.pdbx_description
1 polymer ?
#
loop_
_entity_poly.entity_id
_entity_poly.type
_entity_poly.pdbx_seq_one_letter_code
_entity_poly.pdbx_strand_id
1 'polypeptide(L)'
;MTSSLKASNQLLAALPPEEFELIRPDLVDLDLPVGHVLFNPGEIFRDVYFPTTAVISMQIVMKDGKPVEVTSVGHEGLLGGVRLFFDDDEAFARAICDVSGHVQKIAAEVFWARVKTLPGLRHVVHYYTHAAFMETAQSVACSKAHTLPQRFARTMLTKQDRARAQKLPMTGAQVAEMLSITPPGASALLAQLTQERLIDYTNDVVQILNRAGLEAMACECYERVQIELDKIRVKRQMRQP
;
A
#
# COMPACT_ATOMS: atom_id res chain seq x y z
N MET A 1 -15.20 19.33 23.72
CA MET A 1 -14.34 19.67 22.56
C MET A 1 -14.14 18.39 21.76
N THR A 2 -15.05 18.11 20.83
CA THR A 2 -14.96 16.95 19.95
C THR A 2 -13.92 17.25 18.88
N SER A 3 -12.72 16.71 19.06
CA SER A 3 -11.71 16.65 18.01
C SER A 3 -12.33 15.91 16.81
N SER A 4 -12.62 16.64 15.74
CA SER A 4 -12.94 16.08 14.44
C SER A 4 -11.72 15.28 13.98
N LEU A 5 -11.67 13.98 14.29
CA LEU A 5 -10.71 13.06 13.72
C LEU A 5 -11.00 12.97 12.22
N LYS A 6 -10.34 13.84 11.44
CA LYS A 6 -10.28 13.67 10.00
C LYS A 6 -9.70 12.28 9.75
N ALA A 7 -10.42 11.44 9.02
CA ALA A 7 -9.91 10.14 8.58
C ALA A 7 -8.54 10.36 7.93
N SER A 8 -7.51 9.72 8.47
CA SER A 8 -6.15 9.83 7.93
C SER A 8 -5.94 8.89 6.74
N ASN A 9 -6.78 7.86 6.60
CA ASN A 9 -6.85 7.03 5.39
C ASN A 9 -7.62 7.76 4.29
N GLN A 10 -7.08 7.76 3.07
CA GLN A 10 -7.61 8.54 1.96
C GLN A 10 -8.97 8.06 1.45
N LEU A 11 -9.23 6.74 1.53
CA LEU A 11 -10.51 6.18 1.10
C LEU A 11 -11.62 6.59 2.05
N LEU A 12 -11.38 6.50 3.35
CA LEU A 12 -12.32 6.96 4.37
C LEU A 12 -12.53 8.47 4.29
N ALA A 13 -11.47 9.25 4.04
CA ALA A 13 -11.54 10.69 3.85
C ALA A 13 -12.29 11.10 2.56
N ALA A 14 -12.38 10.21 1.58
CA ALA A 14 -13.11 10.45 0.33
C ALA A 14 -14.62 10.16 0.43
N LEU A 15 -15.09 9.58 1.53
CA LEU A 15 -16.51 9.33 1.74
C LEU A 15 -17.32 10.63 1.91
N PRO A 16 -18.59 10.66 1.51
CA PRO A 16 -19.53 11.67 1.98
C PRO A 16 -19.53 11.73 3.52
N PRO A 17 -19.56 12.92 4.14
CA PRO A 17 -19.52 13.04 5.61
C PRO A 17 -20.57 12.19 6.32
N GLU A 18 -21.80 12.16 5.77
CA GLU A 18 -22.90 11.37 6.29
C GLU A 18 -22.65 9.87 6.25
N GLU A 19 -22.00 9.36 5.19
CA GLU A 19 -21.64 7.95 5.08
C GLU A 19 -20.47 7.60 6.00
N PHE A 20 -19.50 8.51 6.15
CA PHE A 20 -18.39 8.32 7.08
C PHE A 20 -18.89 8.21 8.53
N GLU A 21 -19.83 9.05 8.96
CA GLU A 21 -20.41 8.99 10.31
C GLU A 21 -21.15 7.68 10.58
N LEU A 22 -21.67 7.00 9.54
CA LEU A 22 -22.31 5.67 9.66
C LEU A 22 -21.29 4.54 9.82
N ILE A 23 -20.08 4.70 9.33
CA ILE A 23 -19.02 3.68 9.40
C ILE A 23 -18.13 3.90 10.63
N ARG A 24 -17.92 5.15 11.03
CA ARG A 24 -17.01 5.54 12.09
C ARG A 24 -17.16 4.75 13.42
N PRO A 25 -18.40 4.46 13.89
CA PRO A 25 -18.57 3.67 15.13
C PRO A 25 -18.05 2.21 15.03
N ASP A 26 -17.96 1.68 13.82
CA ASP A 26 -17.53 0.30 13.56
C ASP A 26 -16.00 0.21 13.35
N LEU A 27 -15.30 1.36 13.25
CA LEU A 27 -13.84 1.41 13.06
C LEU A 27 -13.11 1.27 14.40
N VAL A 28 -12.13 0.38 14.42
CA VAL A 28 -11.25 0.13 15.58
C VAL A 28 -9.81 0.48 15.21
N ASP A 29 -9.17 1.32 16.00
CA ASP A 29 -7.76 1.67 15.83
C ASP A 29 -6.86 0.53 16.33
N LEU A 30 -5.80 0.24 15.59
CA LEU A 30 -4.83 -0.80 15.88
C LEU A 30 -3.43 -0.36 15.48
N ASP A 31 -2.44 -0.64 16.34
CA ASP A 31 -1.02 -0.48 16.05
C ASP A 31 -0.45 -1.78 15.49
N LEU A 32 0.25 -1.67 14.35
CA LEU A 32 0.91 -2.80 13.71
C LEU A 32 2.44 -2.65 13.84
N PRO A 33 3.12 -3.58 14.52
CA PRO A 33 4.58 -3.65 14.48
C PRO A 33 5.05 -4.24 13.14
N VAL A 34 6.27 -3.92 12.74
CA VAL A 34 6.94 -4.57 11.59
C VAL A 34 6.93 -6.08 11.77
N GLY A 35 6.66 -6.81 10.69
CA GLY A 35 6.60 -8.27 10.69
C GLY A 35 5.29 -8.87 11.18
N HIS A 36 4.33 -8.07 11.63
CA HIS A 36 3.00 -8.57 11.99
C HIS A 36 2.27 -9.10 10.76
N VAL A 37 1.90 -10.38 10.81
CA VAL A 37 1.13 -11.03 9.73
C VAL A 37 -0.35 -10.83 10.01
N LEU A 38 -1.06 -10.20 9.07
CA LEU A 38 -2.49 -9.96 9.16
C LEU A 38 -3.29 -11.20 8.74
N PHE A 39 -2.82 -11.87 7.70
CA PHE A 39 -3.38 -13.13 7.20
C PHE A 39 -2.39 -13.86 6.29
N ASN A 40 -2.55 -15.17 6.17
CA ASN A 40 -1.82 -16.04 5.26
C ASN A 40 -2.74 -16.55 4.13
N PRO A 41 -2.16 -17.08 3.02
CA PRO A 41 -2.96 -17.74 1.99
C PRO A 41 -3.83 -18.85 2.59
N GLY A 42 -5.08 -18.94 2.15
CA GLY A 42 -6.08 -19.90 2.63
C GLY A 42 -6.82 -19.49 3.92
N GLU A 43 -6.42 -18.41 4.58
CA GLU A 43 -7.15 -17.91 5.76
C GLU A 43 -8.35 -17.06 5.31
N ILE A 44 -9.42 -17.12 6.11
CA ILE A 44 -10.62 -16.31 5.90
C ILE A 44 -10.38 -14.88 6.39
N PHE A 45 -10.68 -13.89 5.54
CA PHE A 45 -10.66 -12.49 5.93
C PHE A 45 -11.73 -12.20 6.99
N ARG A 46 -11.30 -11.84 8.17
CA ARG A 46 -12.21 -11.45 9.27
C ARG A 46 -12.40 -9.94 9.37
N ASP A 47 -11.41 -9.19 8.93
CA ASP A 47 -11.37 -7.73 9.02
C ASP A 47 -10.97 -7.10 7.68
N VAL A 48 -11.46 -5.89 7.44
CA VAL A 48 -10.95 -4.98 6.42
C VAL A 48 -10.11 -3.91 7.11
N TYR A 49 -8.91 -3.67 6.58
CA TYR A 49 -7.94 -2.75 7.18
C TYR A 49 -7.77 -1.51 6.31
N PHE A 50 -7.73 -0.35 6.95
CA PHE A 50 -7.45 0.96 6.38
C PHE A 50 -6.18 1.50 7.01
N PRO A 51 -5.01 1.32 6.40
CA PRO A 51 -3.78 1.88 6.93
C PRO A 51 -3.85 3.40 7.00
N THR A 52 -3.21 3.97 8.02
CA THR A 52 -3.12 5.43 8.20
C THR A 52 -1.68 5.91 8.16
N THR A 53 -0.78 5.15 8.77
CA THR A 53 0.68 5.35 8.73
C THR A 53 1.44 4.04 8.51
N ALA A 54 0.83 2.88 8.76
CA ALA A 54 1.43 1.58 8.44
C ALA A 54 1.49 1.36 6.91
N VAL A 55 2.47 0.57 6.46
CA VAL A 55 2.50 0.02 5.10
C VAL A 55 2.47 -1.50 5.20
N ILE A 56 1.57 -2.12 4.46
CA ILE A 56 1.34 -3.55 4.46
C ILE A 56 1.73 -4.10 3.10
N SER A 57 2.68 -5.05 3.09
CA SER A 57 3.12 -5.78 1.90
C SER A 57 2.18 -6.94 1.62
N MET A 58 1.76 -7.08 0.36
CA MET A 58 1.02 -8.23 -0.16
C MET A 58 2.00 -9.14 -0.90
N GLN A 59 2.10 -10.40 -0.44
CA GLN A 59 3.10 -11.35 -0.92
C GLN A 59 2.44 -12.64 -1.43
N ILE A 60 2.83 -13.08 -2.62
CA ILE A 60 2.53 -14.42 -3.10
C ILE A 60 3.62 -15.36 -2.57
N VAL A 61 3.22 -16.38 -1.85
CA VAL A 61 4.14 -17.41 -1.35
C VAL A 61 4.30 -18.49 -2.42
N MET A 62 5.52 -18.62 -2.93
CA MET A 62 5.85 -19.60 -3.97
C MET A 62 5.92 -21.03 -3.38
N LYS A 63 5.94 -22.06 -4.23
CA LYS A 63 6.01 -23.46 -3.79
C LYS A 63 7.25 -23.79 -2.95
N ASP A 64 8.35 -23.08 -3.14
CA ASP A 64 9.58 -23.22 -2.37
C ASP A 64 9.55 -22.44 -1.03
N GLY A 65 8.41 -21.85 -0.69
CA GLY A 65 8.20 -21.06 0.53
C GLY A 65 8.67 -19.61 0.42
N LYS A 66 9.27 -19.19 -0.69
CA LYS A 66 9.73 -17.81 -0.85
C LYS A 66 8.55 -16.85 -1.08
N PRO A 67 8.46 -15.78 -0.31
CA PRO A 67 7.49 -14.73 -0.57
C PRO A 67 7.97 -13.83 -1.71
N VAL A 68 7.05 -13.36 -2.54
CA VAL A 68 7.28 -12.35 -3.58
C VAL A 68 6.29 -11.22 -3.36
N GLU A 69 6.78 -10.03 -3.05
CA GLU A 69 5.92 -8.84 -2.94
C GLU A 69 5.33 -8.51 -4.32
N VAL A 70 4.01 -8.44 -4.39
CA VAL A 70 3.28 -8.09 -5.63
C VAL A 70 2.75 -6.66 -5.60
N THR A 71 2.42 -6.17 -4.42
CA THR A 71 2.02 -4.78 -4.14
C THR A 71 2.17 -4.49 -2.66
N SER A 72 2.05 -3.22 -2.27
CA SER A 72 1.88 -2.81 -0.88
C SER A 72 0.67 -1.90 -0.76
N VAL A 73 0.16 -1.70 0.45
CA VAL A 73 -0.99 -0.85 0.74
C VAL A 73 -0.64 0.06 1.90
N GLY A 74 -0.85 1.34 1.72
CA GLY A 74 -0.68 2.38 2.74
C GLY A 74 -1.97 3.18 2.95
N HIS A 75 -1.81 4.43 3.34
CA HIS A 75 -2.93 5.31 3.67
C HIS A 75 -3.87 5.61 2.49
N GLU A 76 -3.47 5.29 1.26
CA GLU A 76 -4.26 5.48 0.03
C GLU A 76 -5.27 4.34 -0.22
N GLY A 77 -5.19 3.24 0.52
CA GLY A 77 -5.87 2.01 0.18
C GLY A 77 -6.56 1.29 1.34
N LEU A 78 -7.03 0.10 1.04
CA LEU A 78 -7.59 -0.85 1.99
C LEU A 78 -7.10 -2.28 1.71
N LEU A 79 -7.09 -3.12 2.74
CA LEU A 79 -6.85 -4.57 2.65
C LEU A 79 -8.11 -5.34 3.06
N GLY A 80 -8.30 -6.55 2.50
CA GLY A 80 -9.48 -7.37 2.78
C GLY A 80 -10.65 -7.12 1.82
N GLY A 81 -10.37 -6.47 0.66
CA GLY A 81 -11.36 -6.04 -0.34
C GLY A 81 -11.70 -7.07 -1.43
N VAL A 82 -11.27 -8.32 -1.33
CA VAL A 82 -11.40 -9.31 -2.43
C VAL A 82 -12.85 -9.74 -2.69
N ARG A 83 -13.72 -9.65 -1.69
CA ARG A 83 -15.16 -9.99 -1.78
C ARG A 83 -15.95 -9.19 -2.83
N LEU A 84 -15.35 -8.16 -3.42
CA LEU A 84 -15.94 -7.42 -4.54
C LEU A 84 -16.16 -8.28 -5.80
N PHE A 85 -15.38 -9.32 -5.97
CA PHE A 85 -15.39 -10.14 -7.17
C PHE A 85 -16.03 -11.50 -6.95
N PHE A 86 -16.00 -12.01 -5.72
CA PHE A 86 -16.46 -13.36 -5.36
C PHE A 86 -17.07 -13.32 -3.96
N ASP A 87 -18.07 -14.14 -3.71
CA ASP A 87 -18.56 -14.40 -2.34
C ASP A 87 -17.59 -15.30 -1.54
N ASP A 88 -16.30 -15.21 -1.87
CA ASP A 88 -15.22 -15.94 -1.24
C ASP A 88 -14.39 -14.99 -0.38
N ASP A 89 -14.19 -15.37 0.87
CA ASP A 89 -13.43 -14.60 1.86
C ASP A 89 -12.00 -15.15 2.04
N GLU A 90 -11.58 -16.12 1.24
CA GLU A 90 -10.27 -16.76 1.37
C GLU A 90 -9.16 -15.87 0.81
N ALA A 91 -8.09 -15.70 1.61
CA ALA A 91 -6.91 -14.94 1.21
C ALA A 91 -6.09 -15.72 0.18
N PHE A 92 -5.83 -15.12 -0.99
CA PHE A 92 -4.95 -15.69 -2.00
C PHE A 92 -3.46 -15.34 -1.79
N ALA A 93 -3.16 -14.41 -0.89
CA ALA A 93 -1.85 -13.86 -0.63
C ALA A 93 -1.60 -13.71 0.88
N ARG A 94 -0.34 -13.63 1.27
CA ARG A 94 0.06 -13.23 2.62
C ARG A 94 0.07 -11.72 2.72
N ALA A 95 -0.44 -11.16 3.83
CA ALA A 95 -0.31 -9.75 4.17
C ALA A 95 0.55 -9.58 5.43
N ILE A 96 1.60 -8.78 5.34
CA ILE A 96 2.55 -8.53 6.42
C ILE A 96 2.84 -7.05 6.56
N CYS A 97 2.92 -6.54 7.78
CA CYS A 97 3.28 -5.16 8.05
C CYS A 97 4.77 -4.95 7.75
N ASP A 98 5.06 -4.11 6.76
CA ASP A 98 6.41 -3.80 6.28
C ASP A 98 6.97 -2.52 6.93
N VAL A 99 6.11 -1.53 7.16
CA VAL A 99 6.42 -0.33 7.93
C VAL A 99 5.43 -0.22 9.07
N SER A 100 5.94 -0.20 10.31
CA SER A 100 5.11 -0.08 11.51
C SER A 100 4.30 1.21 11.53
N GLY A 101 3.10 1.14 12.08
CA GLY A 101 2.22 2.30 12.16
C GLY A 101 0.81 1.92 12.57
N HIS A 102 -0.09 2.87 12.37
CA HIS A 102 -1.49 2.72 12.73
C HIS A 102 -2.33 2.26 11.55
N VAL A 103 -3.37 1.48 11.83
CA VAL A 103 -4.44 1.11 10.91
C VAL A 103 -5.78 1.28 11.62
N GLN A 104 -6.82 1.53 10.85
CA GLN A 104 -8.20 1.36 11.29
C GLN A 104 -8.73 0.07 10.68
N LYS A 105 -9.43 -0.73 11.47
CA LYS A 105 -10.04 -1.97 10.97
C LYS A 105 -11.53 -2.01 11.24
N ILE A 106 -12.25 -2.75 10.44
CA ILE A 106 -13.69 -3.01 10.58
C ILE A 106 -13.94 -4.49 10.28
N ALA A 107 -14.86 -5.13 10.99
CA ALA A 107 -15.24 -6.50 10.70
C ALA A 107 -15.72 -6.62 9.24
N ALA A 108 -15.22 -7.64 8.52
CA ALA A 108 -15.49 -7.81 7.09
C ALA A 108 -16.98 -7.90 6.77
N GLU A 109 -17.75 -8.62 7.57
CA GLU A 109 -19.21 -8.73 7.41
C GLU A 109 -19.90 -7.38 7.53
N VAL A 110 -19.53 -6.55 8.52
CA VAL A 110 -20.07 -5.21 8.71
C VAL A 110 -19.72 -4.31 7.52
N PHE A 111 -18.45 -4.32 7.12
CA PHE A 111 -17.97 -3.54 5.98
C PHE A 111 -18.75 -3.86 4.69
N TRP A 112 -18.91 -5.15 4.36
CA TRP A 112 -19.62 -5.55 3.14
C TRP A 112 -21.12 -5.26 3.20
N ALA A 113 -21.74 -5.34 4.38
CA ALA A 113 -23.11 -4.87 4.56
C ALA A 113 -23.24 -3.36 4.28
N ARG A 114 -22.26 -2.55 4.74
CA ARG A 114 -22.20 -1.11 4.46
C ARG A 114 -21.97 -0.81 2.97
N VAL A 115 -21.05 -1.54 2.30
CA VAL A 115 -20.81 -1.39 0.85
C VAL A 115 -22.09 -1.62 0.03
N LYS A 116 -22.95 -2.56 0.44
CA LYS A 116 -24.24 -2.82 -0.23
C LYS A 116 -25.21 -1.64 -0.10
N THR A 117 -25.19 -0.93 1.01
CA THR A 117 -26.18 0.11 1.34
C THR A 117 -25.70 1.54 1.12
N LEU A 118 -24.37 1.78 1.15
CA LEU A 118 -23.76 3.11 1.05
C LEU A 118 -23.14 3.32 -0.34
N PRO A 119 -23.77 4.12 -1.22
CA PRO A 119 -23.30 4.27 -2.61
C PRO A 119 -21.96 4.98 -2.72
N GLY A 120 -21.63 5.92 -1.82
CA GLY A 120 -20.33 6.59 -1.77
C GLY A 120 -19.21 5.62 -1.39
N LEU A 121 -19.43 4.80 -0.36
CA LEU A 121 -18.47 3.76 0.03
C LEU A 121 -18.26 2.76 -1.11
N ARG A 122 -19.34 2.25 -1.70
CA ARG A 122 -19.25 1.33 -2.85
C ARG A 122 -18.45 1.94 -4.00
N HIS A 123 -18.67 3.22 -4.31
CA HIS A 123 -17.96 3.93 -5.35
C HIS A 123 -16.45 4.01 -5.07
N VAL A 124 -16.06 4.43 -3.85
CA VAL A 124 -14.66 4.54 -3.43
C VAL A 124 -13.96 3.19 -3.50
N VAL A 125 -14.62 2.12 -3.02
CA VAL A 125 -14.07 0.77 -3.04
C VAL A 125 -13.86 0.27 -4.47
N HIS A 126 -14.82 0.47 -5.39
CA HIS A 126 -14.67 0.11 -6.81
C HIS A 126 -13.50 0.85 -7.48
N TYR A 127 -13.37 2.15 -7.23
CA TYR A 127 -12.26 2.93 -7.78
C TYR A 127 -10.91 2.47 -7.26
N TYR A 128 -10.81 2.24 -5.96
CA TYR A 128 -9.58 1.71 -5.38
C TYR A 128 -9.21 0.34 -5.95
N THR A 129 -10.18 -0.54 -6.09
CA THR A 129 -9.95 -1.86 -6.69
C THR A 129 -9.44 -1.76 -8.12
N HIS A 130 -10.00 -0.85 -8.92
CA HIS A 130 -9.50 -0.57 -10.27
C HIS A 130 -8.05 -0.06 -10.23
N ALA A 131 -7.74 0.92 -9.36
CA ALA A 131 -6.39 1.46 -9.21
C ALA A 131 -5.38 0.38 -8.76
N ALA A 132 -5.75 -0.48 -7.82
CA ALA A 132 -4.92 -1.59 -7.36
C ALA A 132 -4.65 -2.62 -8.47
N PHE A 133 -5.65 -2.93 -9.30
CA PHE A 133 -5.48 -3.77 -10.48
C PHE A 133 -4.50 -3.14 -11.49
N MET A 134 -4.67 -1.84 -11.78
CA MET A 134 -3.79 -1.10 -12.70
C MET A 134 -2.36 -1.03 -12.15
N GLU A 135 -2.18 -0.82 -10.85
CA GLU A 135 -0.86 -0.85 -10.21
C GLU A 135 -0.18 -2.22 -10.36
N THR A 136 -0.93 -3.29 -10.13
CA THR A 136 -0.41 -4.65 -10.28
C THR A 136 0.03 -4.92 -11.73
N ALA A 137 -0.81 -4.57 -12.70
CA ALA A 137 -0.47 -4.68 -14.12
C ALA A 137 0.76 -3.83 -14.49
N GLN A 138 0.84 -2.59 -13.99
CA GLN A 138 1.99 -1.71 -14.19
C GLN A 138 3.26 -2.27 -13.54
N SER A 139 3.15 -2.96 -12.40
CA SER A 139 4.29 -3.60 -11.73
C SER A 139 4.85 -4.76 -12.54
N VAL A 140 4.00 -5.56 -13.19
CA VAL A 140 4.43 -6.62 -14.12
C VAL A 140 5.17 -6.03 -15.32
N ALA A 141 4.63 -4.98 -15.95
CA ALA A 141 5.28 -4.31 -17.07
C ALA A 141 6.63 -3.70 -16.64
N CYS A 142 6.65 -3.01 -15.49
CA CYS A 142 7.84 -2.39 -14.92
C CYS A 142 8.96 -3.41 -14.67
N SER A 143 8.63 -4.59 -14.15
CA SER A 143 9.61 -5.63 -13.85
C SER A 143 10.36 -6.15 -15.09
N LYS A 144 9.74 -6.01 -16.27
CA LYS A 144 10.29 -6.49 -17.55
C LYS A 144 10.97 -5.38 -18.38
N ALA A 145 10.47 -4.13 -18.25
CA ALA A 145 10.87 -3.04 -19.12
C ALA A 145 11.93 -2.11 -18.53
N HIS A 146 12.07 -2.08 -17.19
CA HIS A 146 12.89 -1.07 -16.53
C HIS A 146 14.08 -1.66 -15.77
N THR A 147 15.14 -0.84 -15.64
CA THR A 147 16.37 -1.19 -14.95
C THR A 147 16.18 -1.29 -13.44
N LEU A 148 17.11 -1.96 -12.74
CA LEU A 148 17.06 -2.10 -11.28
C LEU A 148 17.02 -0.75 -10.54
N PRO A 149 17.88 0.25 -10.88
CA PRO A 149 17.80 1.57 -10.24
C PRO A 149 16.43 2.24 -10.42
N GLN A 150 15.85 2.19 -11.63
CA GLN A 150 14.52 2.75 -11.90
C GLN A 150 13.42 2.06 -11.08
N ARG A 151 13.45 0.75 -10.98
CA ARG A 151 12.50 -0.04 -10.20
C ARG A 151 12.64 0.23 -8.71
N PHE A 152 13.89 0.31 -8.21
CA PHE A 152 14.17 0.67 -6.83
C PHE A 152 13.63 2.06 -6.50
N ALA A 153 13.97 3.08 -7.30
CA ALA A 153 13.53 4.46 -7.11
C ALA A 153 11.99 4.54 -7.07
N ARG A 154 11.29 3.93 -8.04
CA ARG A 154 9.83 3.83 -8.04
C ARG A 154 9.30 3.24 -6.73
N THR A 155 9.84 2.11 -6.30
CA THR A 155 9.31 1.39 -5.13
C THR A 155 9.57 2.17 -3.84
N MET A 156 10.74 2.79 -3.69
CA MET A 156 11.07 3.61 -2.52
C MET A 156 10.18 4.85 -2.43
N LEU A 157 9.95 5.54 -3.53
CA LEU A 157 9.03 6.68 -3.59
C LEU A 157 7.60 6.26 -3.21
N THR A 158 7.12 5.15 -3.76
CA THR A 158 5.80 4.60 -3.42
C THR A 158 5.70 4.26 -1.93
N LYS A 159 6.69 3.58 -1.36
CA LYS A 159 6.69 3.24 0.08
C LYS A 159 6.80 4.49 0.96
N GLN A 160 7.60 5.48 0.56
CA GLN A 160 7.70 6.77 1.26
C GLN A 160 6.36 7.50 1.29
N ASP A 161 5.69 7.60 0.15
CA ASP A 161 4.38 8.25 0.05
C ASP A 161 3.35 7.54 0.93
N ARG A 162 3.33 6.20 0.90
CA ARG A 162 2.41 5.37 1.68
C ARG A 162 2.64 5.47 3.19
N ALA A 163 3.90 5.43 3.61
CA ALA A 163 4.29 5.55 5.01
C ALA A 163 4.24 6.99 5.53
N ARG A 164 4.27 8.00 4.64
CA ARG A 164 4.49 9.42 5.00
C ARG A 164 5.73 9.62 5.88
N ALA A 165 6.75 8.81 5.64
CA ALA A 165 7.97 8.75 6.43
C ALA A 165 9.22 8.91 5.55
N GLN A 166 10.24 9.63 6.04
CA GLN A 166 11.50 9.77 5.32
C GLN A 166 12.45 8.57 5.51
N LYS A 167 12.23 7.80 6.57
CA LYS A 167 13.03 6.63 6.93
C LYS A 167 12.17 5.39 6.80
N LEU A 168 12.66 4.44 6.02
CA LEU A 168 11.98 3.17 5.75
C LEU A 168 12.84 2.03 6.30
N PRO A 169 12.45 1.40 7.42
CA PRO A 169 13.12 0.21 7.91
C PRO A 169 13.06 -0.88 6.82
N MET A 170 14.23 -1.31 6.34
CA MET A 170 14.32 -2.29 5.26
C MET A 170 15.71 -2.91 5.20
N THR A 171 15.81 -4.20 5.44
CA THR A 171 17.05 -4.95 5.32
C THR A 171 17.48 -5.10 3.86
N GLY A 172 18.77 -5.34 3.62
CA GLY A 172 19.28 -5.67 2.28
C GLY A 172 18.61 -6.92 1.69
N ALA A 173 18.22 -7.89 2.53
CA ALA A 173 17.47 -9.07 2.11
C ALA A 173 16.06 -8.71 1.61
N GLN A 174 15.35 -7.83 2.30
CA GLN A 174 14.05 -7.32 1.86
C GLN A 174 14.15 -6.53 0.56
N VAL A 175 15.23 -5.74 0.35
CA VAL A 175 15.49 -5.08 -0.94
C VAL A 175 15.71 -6.11 -2.06
N ALA A 176 16.47 -7.16 -1.79
CA ALA A 176 16.71 -8.23 -2.74
C ALA A 176 15.41 -8.95 -3.13
N GLU A 177 14.57 -9.27 -2.15
CA GLU A 177 13.26 -9.90 -2.34
C GLU A 177 12.32 -9.01 -3.16
N MET A 178 12.17 -7.75 -2.75
CA MET A 178 11.31 -6.76 -3.39
C MET A 178 11.65 -6.55 -4.88
N LEU A 179 12.94 -6.57 -5.23
CA LEU A 179 13.40 -6.40 -6.61
C LEU A 179 13.57 -7.72 -7.36
N SER A 180 13.39 -8.87 -6.68
CA SER A 180 13.65 -10.21 -7.22
C SER A 180 15.09 -10.35 -7.76
N ILE A 181 16.06 -9.94 -6.93
CA ILE A 181 17.50 -10.01 -7.24
C ILE A 181 18.27 -10.77 -6.15
N THR A 182 19.55 -11.02 -6.39
CA THR A 182 20.41 -11.65 -5.38
C THR A 182 20.80 -10.66 -4.27
N PRO A 183 21.06 -11.13 -3.03
CA PRO A 183 21.53 -10.25 -1.95
C PRO A 183 22.79 -9.43 -2.30
N PRO A 184 23.83 -9.99 -2.97
CA PRO A 184 24.94 -9.16 -3.45
C PRO A 184 24.54 -8.05 -4.42
N GLY A 185 23.55 -8.32 -5.31
CA GLY A 185 23.01 -7.32 -6.23
C GLY A 185 22.30 -6.18 -5.50
N ALA A 186 21.54 -6.50 -4.46
CA ALA A 186 20.89 -5.49 -3.60
C ALA A 186 21.94 -4.63 -2.87
N SER A 187 22.99 -5.26 -2.30
CA SER A 187 24.08 -4.54 -1.63
C SER A 187 24.82 -3.60 -2.58
N ALA A 188 25.11 -4.04 -3.81
CA ALA A 188 25.76 -3.21 -4.83
C ALA A 188 24.89 -2.01 -5.22
N LEU A 189 23.59 -2.23 -5.43
CA LEU A 189 22.63 -1.15 -5.74
C LEU A 189 22.54 -0.13 -4.61
N LEU A 190 22.39 -0.59 -3.37
CA LEU A 190 22.32 0.31 -2.19
C LEU A 190 23.60 1.13 -2.03
N ALA A 191 24.77 0.51 -2.22
CA ALA A 191 26.06 1.21 -2.16
C ALA A 191 26.18 2.27 -3.26
N GLN A 192 25.78 1.96 -4.49
CA GLN A 192 25.76 2.90 -5.62
C GLN A 192 24.88 4.13 -5.28
N LEU A 193 23.63 3.90 -4.87
CA LEU A 193 22.69 4.98 -4.59
C LEU A 193 23.11 5.85 -3.38
N THR A 194 23.79 5.24 -2.40
CA THR A 194 24.40 5.96 -1.27
C THR A 194 25.56 6.83 -1.75
N GLN A 195 26.43 6.32 -2.62
CA GLN A 195 27.53 7.10 -3.22
C GLN A 195 27.02 8.28 -4.06
N GLU A 196 25.91 8.10 -4.76
CA GLU A 196 25.23 9.15 -5.54
C GLU A 196 24.45 10.14 -4.64
N ARG A 197 24.44 9.94 -3.32
CA ARG A 197 23.72 10.75 -2.32
C ARG A 197 22.20 10.85 -2.58
N LEU A 198 21.65 9.84 -3.17
CA LEU A 198 20.19 9.74 -3.35
C LEU A 198 19.51 9.21 -2.10
N ILE A 199 20.19 8.26 -1.43
CA ILE A 199 19.76 7.65 -0.17
C ILE A 199 20.91 7.63 0.83
N ASP A 200 20.58 7.42 2.10
CA ASP A 200 21.48 6.84 3.10
C ASP A 200 20.96 5.45 3.46
N TYR A 201 21.88 4.48 3.57
CA TYR A 201 21.56 3.12 4.00
C TYR A 201 22.43 2.74 5.19
N THR A 202 21.85 2.79 6.37
CA THR A 202 22.55 2.51 7.62
C THR A 202 21.62 1.73 8.58
N ASN A 203 22.14 0.68 9.21
CA ASN A 203 21.42 -0.11 10.21
C ASN A 203 20.05 -0.64 9.70
N ASP A 204 20.02 -1.18 8.49
CA ASP A 204 18.80 -1.68 7.86
C ASP A 204 17.67 -0.65 7.73
N VAL A 205 18.06 0.61 7.50
CA VAL A 205 17.14 1.71 7.24
C VAL A 205 17.56 2.41 5.95
N VAL A 206 16.63 2.50 5.00
CA VAL A 206 16.78 3.38 3.82
C VAL A 206 16.19 4.74 4.17
N GLN A 207 17.04 5.78 4.16
CA GLN A 207 16.61 7.16 4.27
C GLN A 207 16.77 7.85 2.92
N ILE A 208 15.69 8.43 2.39
CA ILE A 208 15.74 9.21 1.16
C ILE A 208 16.34 10.58 1.47
N LEU A 209 17.52 10.87 0.87
CA LEU A 209 18.23 12.14 1.02
C LEU A 209 17.86 13.15 -0.07
N ASN A 210 17.72 12.66 -1.30
CA ASN A 210 17.38 13.48 -2.46
C ASN A 210 16.17 12.89 -3.19
N ARG A 211 14.97 13.32 -2.77
CA ARG A 211 13.71 12.86 -3.37
C ARG A 211 13.63 13.25 -4.85
N ALA A 212 13.98 14.48 -5.21
CA ALA A 212 13.93 14.92 -6.61
C ALA A 212 14.87 14.10 -7.53
N GLY A 213 16.05 13.72 -7.00
CA GLY A 213 16.96 12.82 -7.72
C GLY A 213 16.39 11.42 -7.91
N LEU A 214 15.69 10.86 -6.90
CA LEU A 214 15.00 9.58 -7.05
C LEU A 214 13.81 9.68 -8.01
N GLU A 215 13.06 10.78 -8.01
CA GLU A 215 11.97 11.01 -8.96
C GLU A 215 12.50 11.10 -10.41
N ALA A 216 13.63 11.77 -10.63
CA ALA A 216 14.29 11.81 -11.94
C ALA A 216 14.83 10.45 -12.40
N MET A 217 15.23 9.58 -11.44
CA MET A 217 15.69 8.21 -11.72
C MET A 217 14.51 7.25 -11.96
N ALA A 218 13.38 7.48 -11.31
CA ALA A 218 12.23 6.58 -11.39
C ALA A 218 11.69 6.47 -12.83
N CYS A 219 11.13 5.31 -13.15
CA CYS A 219 10.41 5.16 -14.41
C CYS A 219 9.02 5.80 -14.34
N GLU A 220 8.42 6.05 -15.49
CA GLU A 220 7.06 6.60 -15.66
C GLU A 220 5.97 5.79 -14.92
N CYS A 221 6.29 4.56 -14.52
CA CYS A 221 5.38 3.71 -13.75
C CYS A 221 5.00 4.32 -12.39
N TYR A 222 5.89 5.14 -11.80
CA TYR A 222 5.61 5.84 -10.56
C TYR A 222 4.46 6.85 -10.75
N GLU A 223 4.60 7.74 -11.72
CA GLU A 223 3.60 8.78 -12.01
C GLU A 223 2.25 8.19 -12.43
N ARG A 224 2.27 7.14 -13.27
CA ARG A 224 1.04 6.47 -13.73
C ARG A 224 0.19 5.93 -12.59
N VAL A 225 0.82 5.32 -11.59
CA VAL A 225 0.10 4.81 -10.40
C VAL A 225 -0.48 5.97 -9.59
N GLN A 226 0.28 7.05 -9.40
CA GLN A 226 -0.21 8.23 -8.69
C GLN A 226 -1.44 8.85 -9.37
N ILE A 227 -1.42 8.98 -10.70
CA ILE A 227 -2.56 9.48 -11.48
C ILE A 227 -3.82 8.63 -11.24
N GLU A 228 -3.70 7.29 -11.21
CA GLU A 228 -4.86 6.43 -10.96
C GLU A 228 -5.42 6.59 -9.54
N LEU A 229 -4.54 6.68 -8.55
CA LEU A 229 -4.95 6.91 -7.15
C LEU A 229 -5.59 8.30 -6.96
N ASP A 230 -5.09 9.33 -7.63
CA ASP A 230 -5.64 10.67 -7.54
C ASP A 230 -7.05 10.81 -8.13
N LYS A 231 -7.43 9.96 -9.09
CA LYS A 231 -8.80 9.94 -9.63
C LYS A 231 -9.85 9.67 -8.54
N ILE A 232 -9.49 8.95 -7.48
CA ILE A 232 -10.37 8.72 -6.33
C ILE A 232 -10.75 10.05 -5.67
N ARG A 233 -9.78 11.00 -5.60
CA ARG A 233 -9.96 12.32 -4.98
C ARG A 233 -10.71 13.30 -5.88
N VAL A 234 -10.35 13.35 -7.17
CA VAL A 234 -10.88 14.35 -8.13
C VAL A 234 -12.35 14.12 -8.44
N LYS A 235 -12.79 12.88 -8.60
CA LYS A 235 -14.20 12.58 -8.94
C LYS A 235 -15.18 12.83 -7.78
N ARG A 236 -14.71 12.98 -6.55
CA ARG A 236 -15.54 13.51 -5.45
C ARG A 236 -15.97 14.96 -5.71
N GLN A 237 -15.05 15.81 -6.19
CA GLN A 237 -15.34 17.25 -6.41
C GLN A 237 -16.34 17.48 -7.54
N MET A 238 -16.38 16.57 -8.54
CA MET A 238 -17.28 16.69 -9.70
C MET A 238 -18.73 16.21 -9.46
N ARG A 239 -19.02 15.57 -8.30
CA ARG A 239 -20.33 15.02 -7.97
C ARG A 239 -20.99 15.67 -6.74
N GLN A 240 -20.41 16.75 -6.23
CA GLN A 240 -21.16 17.64 -5.33
C GLN A 240 -22.08 18.50 -6.22
N PRO A 241 -23.42 18.42 -5.99
CA PRO A 241 -24.40 19.22 -6.76
C PRO A 241 -24.21 20.70 -6.54
#